data_416a4bf7c1ae63fd6768ae3eb26973aa
#
_entry.id   416a4bf7c1ae63fd6768ae3eb26973aa
#
_cell.length_a   1.000
_cell.length_b   1.000
_cell.length_c   1.000
_cell.angle_alpha   90.00
_cell.angle_beta   90.00
_cell.angle_gamma   90.00
#
_symmetry.space_group_name_H-M   'P 1'
#
loop_
_entity.id
_entity.type
_entity.pdbx_description
1 polymer ?
#
loop_
_entity_poly.entity_id
_entity_poly.type
_entity_poly.pdbx_seq_one_letter_code
_entity_poly.pdbx_strand_id
1 'polypeptide(L)'
;MKFLHTMLRVGDLQRSIDFSVTHVGMTLRRTVDRPEQQYTLAYVGYGENADPRGEVGDVEVEFTYNYGVAGYEVGTGFGHLALGVNDIYAVCAELEKRGAKIPRKPGPMQHGTTHIAFVEDPDGYKIELIGLDTMQ
;
A
#
# COMPACT_ATOMS: atom_id res chain seq x y z
N MET A 1 15.70 12.60 -13.56
CA MET A 1 14.61 11.60 -13.41
C MET A 1 14.02 11.70 -12.01
N LYS A 2 12.74 11.41 -11.86
CA LYS A 2 12.04 11.31 -10.56
C LYS A 2 11.23 10.02 -10.51
N PHE A 3 11.16 9.40 -9.36
CA PHE A 3 10.26 8.27 -9.14
C PHE A 3 8.87 8.81 -8.83
N LEU A 4 7.89 8.52 -9.67
CA LEU A 4 6.54 9.08 -9.54
C LEU A 4 5.59 8.16 -8.78
N HIS A 5 5.46 6.93 -9.24
CA HIS A 5 4.55 5.98 -8.61
C HIS A 5 4.92 4.54 -8.93
N THR A 6 4.39 3.63 -8.12
CA THR A 6 4.28 2.20 -8.41
C THR A 6 2.82 1.90 -8.73
N MET A 7 2.56 1.14 -9.80
CA MET A 7 1.20 0.79 -10.19
C MET A 7 0.88 -0.64 -9.77
N LEU A 8 -0.29 -0.80 -9.17
CA LEU A 8 -0.87 -2.09 -8.81
C LEU A 8 -2.25 -2.23 -9.45
N ARG A 9 -2.53 -3.39 -10.03
CA ARG A 9 -3.86 -3.72 -10.53
C ARG A 9 -4.71 -4.27 -9.39
N VAL A 10 -5.94 -3.77 -9.29
CA VAL A 10 -6.85 -4.13 -8.20
C VAL A 10 -8.19 -4.62 -8.74
N GLY A 11 -8.80 -5.54 -8.02
CA GLY A 11 -10.10 -6.13 -8.42
C GLY A 11 -11.31 -5.30 -7.98
N ASP A 12 -11.12 -4.42 -7.00
CA ASP A 12 -12.16 -3.53 -6.49
C ASP A 12 -11.50 -2.24 -6.01
N LEU A 13 -11.71 -1.16 -6.76
CA LEU A 13 -11.01 0.10 -6.51
C LEU A 13 -11.35 0.69 -5.14
N GLN A 14 -12.63 0.72 -4.78
CA GLN A 14 -13.05 1.31 -3.51
C GLN A 14 -12.51 0.52 -2.31
N ARG A 15 -12.48 -0.79 -2.41
CA ARG A 15 -11.89 -1.66 -1.38
C ARG A 15 -10.41 -1.36 -1.17
N SER A 16 -9.66 -1.16 -2.24
CA SER A 16 -8.23 -0.82 -2.17
C SER A 16 -8.00 0.59 -1.63
N ILE A 17 -8.84 1.55 -2.02
CA ILE A 17 -8.82 2.91 -1.46
C ILE A 17 -9.09 2.87 0.04
N ASP A 18 -10.13 2.18 0.46
CA ASP A 18 -10.52 2.08 1.87
C ASP A 18 -9.42 1.45 2.73
N PHE A 19 -8.80 0.39 2.22
CA PHE A 19 -7.65 -0.21 2.90
C PHE A 19 -6.51 0.79 3.05
N SER A 20 -6.14 1.47 1.97
CA SER A 20 -5.03 2.42 1.97
C SER A 20 -5.27 3.61 2.89
N VAL A 21 -6.49 4.15 2.88
CA VAL A 21 -6.83 5.33 3.70
C VAL A 21 -7.10 4.94 5.15
N THR A 22 -7.94 3.93 5.39
CA THR A 22 -8.41 3.60 6.74
C THR A 22 -7.39 2.74 7.50
N HIS A 23 -6.74 1.78 6.85
CA HIS A 23 -5.85 0.84 7.53
C HIS A 23 -4.41 1.34 7.62
N VAL A 24 -3.87 1.89 6.53
CA VAL A 24 -2.46 2.31 6.50
C VAL A 24 -2.27 3.83 6.46
N GLY A 25 -3.34 4.59 6.61
CA GLY A 25 -3.28 6.04 6.86
C GLY A 25 -2.84 6.88 5.67
N MET A 26 -2.97 6.38 4.45
CA MET A 26 -2.70 7.16 3.24
C MET A 26 -3.81 8.16 2.96
N THR A 27 -3.53 9.10 2.08
CA THR A 27 -4.50 10.05 1.55
C THR A 27 -4.85 9.67 0.12
N LEU A 28 -6.13 9.61 -0.20
CA LEU A 28 -6.56 9.55 -1.60
C LEU A 28 -6.33 10.92 -2.22
N ARG A 29 -5.46 10.98 -3.20
CA ARG A 29 -5.04 12.24 -3.81
C ARG A 29 -5.90 12.63 -5.00
N ARG A 30 -6.20 11.67 -5.89
CA ARG A 30 -7.05 11.88 -7.06
C ARG A 30 -7.52 10.57 -7.65
N THR A 31 -8.57 10.66 -8.44
CA THR A 31 -9.05 9.56 -9.28
C THR A 31 -9.17 10.05 -10.73
N VAL A 32 -8.98 9.14 -11.66
CA VAL A 32 -9.10 9.41 -13.09
C VAL A 32 -9.89 8.29 -13.74
N ASP A 33 -11.10 8.59 -14.21
CA ASP A 33 -11.93 7.61 -14.90
C ASP A 33 -11.77 7.73 -16.41
N ARG A 34 -11.60 6.58 -17.06
CA ARG A 34 -11.48 6.45 -18.51
C ARG A 34 -12.47 5.42 -19.05
N PRO A 35 -13.76 5.75 -19.06
CA PRO A 35 -14.78 4.78 -19.45
C PRO A 35 -14.65 4.28 -20.88
N GLU A 36 -14.14 5.09 -21.78
CA GLU A 36 -13.91 4.69 -23.17
C GLU A 36 -12.81 3.62 -23.30
N GLN A 37 -11.88 3.60 -22.36
CA GLN A 37 -10.79 2.63 -22.28
C GLN A 37 -11.06 1.56 -21.22
N GLN A 38 -12.19 1.67 -20.53
CA GLN A 38 -12.68 0.71 -19.54
C GLN A 38 -11.74 0.52 -18.34
N TYR A 39 -11.18 1.62 -17.80
CA TYR A 39 -10.45 1.57 -16.55
C TYR A 39 -10.64 2.85 -15.73
N THR A 40 -10.39 2.72 -14.43
CA THR A 40 -10.33 3.85 -13.49
C THR A 40 -9.03 3.76 -12.70
N LEU A 41 -8.41 4.90 -12.48
CA LEU A 41 -7.19 5.03 -11.69
C LEU A 41 -7.50 5.72 -10.37
N ALA A 42 -6.77 5.34 -9.31
CA ALA A 42 -6.74 6.09 -8.07
C ALA A 42 -5.30 6.20 -7.58
N TYR A 43 -4.95 7.34 -7.05
CA TYR A 43 -3.61 7.63 -6.55
C TYR A 43 -3.69 7.87 -5.04
N VAL A 44 -2.93 7.10 -4.29
CA VAL A 44 -2.84 7.22 -2.83
C VAL A 44 -1.39 7.43 -2.42
N GLY A 45 -1.18 8.08 -1.29
CA GLY A 45 0.15 8.32 -0.75
C GLY A 45 0.08 9.06 0.57
N TYR A 46 1.22 9.36 1.14
CA TYR A 46 1.31 10.17 2.36
C TYR A 46 1.51 11.63 2.00
N GLY A 47 0.99 12.52 2.85
CA GLY A 47 1.02 13.96 2.61
C GLY A 47 -0.15 14.48 1.78
N GLU A 48 -0.32 15.79 1.77
CA GLU A 48 -1.49 16.45 1.18
C GLU A 48 -1.31 16.86 -0.28
N ASN A 49 -0.09 16.86 -0.79
CA ASN A 49 0.21 17.40 -2.10
C ASN A 49 0.07 16.36 -3.20
N ALA A 50 -0.89 16.59 -4.05
CA ALA A 50 -1.23 15.73 -5.18
C ALA A 50 -0.66 16.26 -6.51
N ASP A 51 0.58 16.71 -6.52
CA ASP A 51 1.19 17.16 -7.78
C ASP A 51 1.66 15.97 -8.60
N PRO A 52 0.99 15.66 -9.74
CA PRO A 52 1.37 14.53 -10.57
C PRO A 52 2.77 14.67 -11.20
N ARG A 53 3.33 15.86 -11.18
CA ARG A 53 4.70 16.09 -11.66
C ARG A 53 5.75 15.69 -10.63
N GLY A 54 5.34 15.37 -9.40
CA GLY A 54 6.24 14.99 -8.33
C GLY A 54 7.14 16.11 -7.83
N GLU A 55 6.75 17.34 -8.03
CA GLU A 55 7.51 18.51 -7.55
C GLU A 55 7.36 18.71 -6.05
N VAL A 56 6.21 18.33 -5.55
CA VAL A 56 5.87 18.45 -4.14
C VAL A 56 5.18 17.17 -3.70
N GLY A 57 5.74 16.52 -2.72
CA GLY A 57 5.13 15.34 -2.13
C GLY A 57 5.91 14.05 -2.39
N ASP A 58 5.45 13.04 -1.73
CA ASP A 58 6.04 11.72 -1.74
C ASP A 58 5.58 10.89 -2.94
N VAL A 59 6.30 9.80 -3.18
CA VAL A 59 5.93 8.79 -4.16
C VAL A 59 4.51 8.28 -3.89
N GLU A 60 3.79 8.04 -4.96
CA GLU A 60 2.41 7.55 -4.90
C GLU A 60 2.32 6.07 -5.26
N VAL A 61 1.25 5.43 -4.80
CA VAL A 61 0.78 4.17 -5.37
C VAL A 61 -0.39 4.50 -6.30
N GLU A 62 -0.31 4.01 -7.53
CA GLU A 62 -1.39 4.09 -8.51
C GLU A 62 -2.14 2.78 -8.53
N PHE A 63 -3.43 2.80 -8.22
CA PHE A 63 -4.29 1.65 -8.42
C PHE A 63 -4.95 1.74 -9.78
N THR A 64 -4.91 0.65 -10.54
CA THR A 64 -5.63 0.52 -11.80
C THR A 64 -6.72 -0.53 -11.64
N TYR A 65 -7.97 -0.09 -11.78
CA TYR A 65 -9.12 -0.98 -11.88
C TYR A 65 -9.54 -1.09 -13.33
N ASN A 66 -9.42 -2.28 -13.91
CA ASN A 66 -9.95 -2.59 -15.23
C ASN A 66 -11.39 -3.09 -15.11
N TYR A 67 -12.32 -2.50 -15.84
CA TYR A 67 -13.74 -2.83 -15.73
C TYR A 67 -13.98 -4.33 -15.92
N GLY A 68 -14.71 -4.91 -14.99
CA GLY A 68 -15.10 -6.31 -15.04
C GLY A 68 -14.04 -7.30 -14.57
N VAL A 69 -12.84 -6.86 -14.23
CA VAL A 69 -11.77 -7.75 -13.73
C VAL A 69 -11.75 -7.72 -12.21
N ALA A 70 -12.20 -8.82 -11.60
CA ALA A 70 -12.39 -8.90 -10.15
C ALA A 70 -11.14 -9.34 -9.36
N GLY A 71 -10.10 -9.81 -10.04
CA GLY A 71 -8.89 -10.26 -9.37
C GLY A 71 -7.77 -10.57 -10.33
N TYR A 72 -6.56 -10.71 -9.76
CA TYR A 72 -5.33 -10.94 -10.50
C TYR A 72 -4.48 -11.99 -9.79
N GLU A 73 -3.66 -12.70 -10.56
CA GLU A 73 -2.59 -13.52 -9.99
C GLU A 73 -1.37 -12.63 -9.75
N VAL A 74 -0.93 -12.54 -8.50
CA VAL A 74 0.26 -11.75 -8.14
C VAL A 74 1.54 -12.42 -8.65
N GLY A 75 1.58 -13.76 -8.65
CA GLY A 75 2.72 -14.52 -9.13
C GLY A 75 3.92 -14.46 -8.18
N THR A 76 5.08 -14.78 -8.71
CA THR A 76 6.33 -14.86 -7.94
C THR A 76 7.31 -13.72 -8.21
N GLY A 77 6.98 -12.84 -9.14
CA GLY A 77 7.85 -11.70 -9.50
C GLY A 77 7.67 -10.47 -8.63
N PHE A 78 6.49 -10.32 -8.00
CA PHE A 78 6.24 -9.22 -7.09
C PHE A 78 6.75 -9.58 -5.69
N GLY A 79 7.50 -8.67 -5.08
CA GLY A 79 7.91 -8.81 -3.68
C GLY A 79 6.92 -8.16 -2.73
N HIS A 80 7.22 -6.92 -2.36
CA HIS A 80 6.38 -6.15 -1.44
C HIS A 80 6.63 -4.64 -1.62
N LEU A 81 5.72 -3.84 -1.09
CA LEU A 81 5.95 -2.44 -0.78
C LEU A 81 6.38 -2.34 0.68
N ALA A 82 7.17 -1.35 1.03
CA ALA A 82 7.60 -1.15 2.42
C ALA A 82 7.09 0.18 2.96
N LEU A 83 6.55 0.16 4.19
CA LEU A 83 6.10 1.33 4.93
C LEU A 83 6.83 1.40 6.26
N GLY A 84 7.40 2.57 6.56
CA GLY A 84 7.97 2.84 7.88
C GLY A 84 6.89 3.24 8.87
N VAL A 85 6.88 2.62 10.04
CA VAL A 85 5.90 2.90 11.10
C VAL A 85 6.60 3.11 12.44
N ASN A 86 6.01 3.95 13.26
CA ASN A 86 6.38 4.04 14.66
C ASN A 86 5.57 2.99 15.44
N ASP A 87 6.17 2.38 16.45
CA ASP A 87 5.52 1.35 17.26
C ASP A 87 4.81 0.27 16.43
N ILE A 88 5.61 -0.55 15.77
CA ILE A 88 5.12 -1.60 14.86
C ILE A 88 4.14 -2.58 15.54
N TYR A 89 4.28 -2.79 16.86
CA TYR A 89 3.41 -3.69 17.61
C TYR A 89 2.00 -3.11 17.76
N ALA A 90 1.91 -1.82 18.09
CA ALA A 90 0.63 -1.14 18.19
C ALA A 90 -0.06 -1.04 16.82
N VAL A 91 0.69 -0.74 15.76
CA VAL A 91 0.16 -0.69 14.39
C VAL A 91 -0.38 -2.05 13.97
N CYS A 92 0.36 -3.13 14.17
CA CYS A 92 -0.08 -4.48 13.80
C CYS A 92 -1.30 -4.92 14.62
N ALA A 93 -1.36 -4.60 15.91
CA ALA A 93 -2.51 -4.91 16.74
C ALA A 93 -3.78 -4.22 16.23
N GLU A 94 -3.68 -2.96 15.82
CA GLU A 94 -4.80 -2.22 15.27
C GLU A 94 -5.23 -2.76 13.91
N LEU A 95 -4.29 -3.10 13.04
CA LEU A 95 -4.58 -3.71 11.74
C LEU A 95 -5.29 -5.07 11.91
N GLU A 96 -4.81 -5.89 12.81
CA GLU A 96 -5.42 -7.19 13.11
C GLU A 96 -6.85 -7.03 13.64
N LYS A 97 -7.06 -6.07 14.53
CA LYS A 97 -8.38 -5.72 15.07
C LYS A 97 -9.35 -5.29 13.97
N ARG A 98 -8.86 -4.63 12.93
CA ARG A 98 -9.65 -4.22 11.77
C ARG A 98 -9.82 -5.31 10.72
N GLY A 99 -9.31 -6.51 10.98
CA GLY A 99 -9.48 -7.67 10.11
C GLY A 99 -8.44 -7.81 9.00
N ALA A 100 -7.35 -7.05 9.03
CA ALA A 100 -6.28 -7.20 8.06
C ALA A 100 -5.53 -8.53 8.28
N LYS A 101 -5.08 -9.13 7.18
CA LYS A 101 -4.24 -10.33 7.24
C LYS A 101 -2.80 -9.94 7.53
N ILE A 102 -2.19 -10.58 8.52
CA ILE A 102 -0.80 -10.37 8.92
C ILE A 102 -0.06 -11.70 8.80
N PRO A 103 0.45 -12.05 7.61
CA PRO A 103 1.14 -13.33 7.40
C PRO A 103 2.41 -13.48 8.24
N ARG A 104 3.05 -12.36 8.59
CA ARG A 104 4.17 -12.34 9.52
C ARG A 104 3.93 -11.30 10.59
N LYS A 105 3.77 -11.75 11.84
CA LYS A 105 3.60 -10.87 12.99
C LYS A 105 4.87 -10.07 13.29
N PRO A 106 4.76 -8.91 13.96
CA PRO A 106 5.91 -8.06 14.23
C PRO A 106 6.93 -8.75 15.12
N GLY A 107 8.18 -8.56 14.78
CA GLY A 107 9.31 -9.10 15.53
C GLY A 107 10.62 -8.76 14.81
N PRO A 108 11.76 -9.03 15.46
CA PRO A 108 13.05 -8.76 14.86
C PRO A 108 13.27 -9.61 13.61
N MET A 109 13.89 -9.01 12.60
CA MET A 109 14.32 -9.76 11.44
C MET A 109 15.42 -10.77 11.81
N GLN A 110 15.50 -11.84 11.03
CA GLN A 110 16.55 -12.83 11.21
C GLN A 110 17.92 -12.15 10.97
N HIS A 111 18.84 -12.27 11.85
CA HIS A 111 20.17 -11.67 11.76
C HIS A 111 20.21 -10.14 11.87
N GLY A 112 19.23 -9.51 12.51
CA GLY A 112 19.21 -8.08 12.71
C GLY A 112 18.37 -7.66 13.91
N THR A 113 18.35 -6.36 14.17
CA THR A 113 17.60 -5.75 15.27
C THR A 113 16.37 -5.01 14.82
N THR A 114 16.27 -4.71 13.53
CA THR A 114 15.10 -4.04 12.95
C THR A 114 13.89 -4.96 13.06
N HIS A 115 12.80 -4.43 13.60
CA HIS A 115 11.55 -5.16 13.70
C HIS A 115 10.71 -4.94 12.44
N ILE A 116 10.21 -6.02 11.88
CA ILE A 116 9.40 -6.02 10.67
C ILE A 116 8.13 -6.85 10.86
N ALA A 117 7.15 -6.59 10.02
CA ALA A 117 5.94 -7.38 9.88
C ALA A 117 5.51 -7.39 8.41
N PHE A 118 4.66 -8.32 8.03
CA PHE A 118 4.02 -8.29 6.71
C PHE A 118 2.51 -8.26 6.89
N VAL A 119 1.86 -7.38 6.14
CA VAL A 119 0.40 -7.31 6.00
C VAL A 119 0.05 -7.50 4.53
N GLU A 120 -1.09 -8.11 4.27
CA GLU A 120 -1.62 -8.23 2.90
C GLU A 120 -2.73 -7.21 2.68
N ASP A 121 -2.71 -6.57 1.51
CA ASP A 121 -3.83 -5.77 1.06
C ASP A 121 -4.99 -6.65 0.55
N PRO A 122 -6.15 -6.08 0.21
CA PRO A 122 -7.31 -6.88 -0.23
C PRO A 122 -7.09 -7.74 -1.48
N ASP A 123 -6.11 -7.42 -2.32
CA ASP A 123 -5.77 -8.18 -3.52
C ASP A 123 -4.64 -9.19 -3.28
N GLY A 124 -4.09 -9.24 -2.07
CA GLY A 124 -2.98 -10.12 -1.73
C GLY A 124 -1.59 -9.54 -1.95
N TYR A 125 -1.48 -8.26 -2.28
CA TYR A 125 -0.18 -7.60 -2.34
C TYR A 125 0.40 -7.44 -0.94
N LYS A 126 1.62 -7.89 -0.77
CA LYS A 126 2.31 -7.80 0.52
C LYS A 126 2.87 -6.42 0.77
N ILE A 127 2.71 -5.97 2.00
CA ILE A 127 3.27 -4.72 2.50
C ILE A 127 4.15 -5.08 3.69
N GLU A 128 5.43 -4.75 3.60
CA GLU A 128 6.35 -4.85 4.73
C GLU A 128 6.19 -3.62 5.60
N LEU A 129 5.93 -3.83 6.87
CA LEU A 129 6.00 -2.77 7.86
C LEU A 129 7.37 -2.83 8.54
N ILE A 130 8.02 -1.68 8.65
CA ILE A 130 9.35 -1.54 9.24
C ILE A 130 9.25 -0.60 10.43
N GLY A 131 9.60 -1.08 11.62
CA GLY A 131 9.63 -0.26 12.83
C GLY A 131 10.79 0.73 12.77
N LEU A 132 10.46 2.00 12.54
CA LEU A 132 11.47 3.07 12.36
C LEU A 132 12.34 3.26 13.60
N ASP A 133 11.77 3.09 14.77
CA ASP A 133 12.46 3.18 16.05
C ASP A 133 13.45 2.02 16.29
N THR A 134 13.36 0.96 15.52
CA THR A 134 14.22 -0.22 15.61
C THR A 134 15.26 -0.30 14.49
N MET A 135 15.19 0.59 13.52
CA MET A 135 16.14 0.61 12.39
C MET A 135 17.55 0.97 12.85
N GLN A 136 18.51 0.31 12.21
CA GLN A 136 19.93 0.61 12.38
C GLN A 136 20.57 1.00 11.06
#